data_187a571818dd40fe494f36076e6c8021
#
_entry.id   187a571818dd40fe494f36076e6c8021
#
_cell.length_a   1.000
_cell.length_b   1.000
_cell.length_c   1.000
_cell.angle_alpha   90.00
_cell.angle_beta   90.00
_cell.angle_gamma   90.00
#
_symmetry.space_group_name_H-M   'P 1'
#
loop_
_entity.id
_entity.type
_entity.pdbx_description
1 polymer ?
#
loop_
_entity_poly.entity_id
_entity_poly.type
_entity_poly.pdbx_seq_one_letter_code
_entity_poly.pdbx_strand_id
1 'polypeptide(L)'
;MSTITIAWIALPFFVGFSIYLLPKLDRYLALVVAVASVAFGLQQVLNPISETFALLDNFGVTLIIDSLSGYLILTNALVTLAVILYCWGTGKSSFFYTQAIILHGSVNAVFICGDFISLYVALEVIGIAAFLLIAYPRTDRSIWVALRYLFVSNTAMLFYLIGAVLVYQTHHSFAFSGLQGAPTEAVALIFLGLLTKGGIFVSGLWLPLTHSEAETPVSAMLSGAVVNTGVFPLVRCALMVEDIGPMLQIFSIATAFLGVVYAIFERDTKRMLAASTISQLGFVLVAPAAAGMYALAHGLAKATLFLIAGNLPSRNFKQLQQNPIALPMWIGMAIASLSISGLPLLAGFGAKVSTIDLLGSWQKTAMKIAAVGTAIVFAKLIFLPIARPSEPSEPRKRKFGFWAAICLLLVSLVAASGLSLPGYTTANLIKSLATIAQGWLIYGFVFKRFALKLPRMPEQLEHLIGTMSLTLTLLFWMVLA
;
A
#
# COMPACT_ATOMS: atom_id res chain seq x y z
N MET A 1 -1.04 -23.52 -19.20
CA MET A 1 -0.98 -22.59 -18.07
C MET A 1 -2.28 -21.82 -17.83
N SER A 2 -3.06 -21.50 -18.85
CA SER A 2 -4.35 -20.78 -18.73
C SER A 2 -5.32 -21.33 -17.66
N THR A 3 -5.53 -22.65 -17.64
CA THR A 3 -6.45 -23.29 -16.67
C THR A 3 -5.95 -23.13 -15.22
N ILE A 4 -4.65 -23.22 -14.97
CA ILE A 4 -4.06 -23.06 -13.61
C ILE A 4 -4.24 -21.63 -13.13
N THR A 5 -4.02 -20.64 -14.00
CA THR A 5 -4.20 -19.22 -13.68
C THR A 5 -5.65 -18.89 -13.35
N ILE A 6 -6.60 -19.38 -14.15
CA ILE A 6 -8.04 -19.19 -13.92
C ILE A 6 -8.45 -19.87 -12.60
N ALA A 7 -7.99 -21.09 -12.36
CA ALA A 7 -8.25 -21.80 -11.11
C ALA A 7 -7.66 -21.06 -9.91
N TRP A 8 -6.42 -20.54 -10.02
CA TRP A 8 -5.77 -19.80 -8.96
C TRP A 8 -6.52 -18.51 -8.60
N ILE A 9 -7.03 -17.76 -9.60
CA ILE A 9 -7.73 -16.50 -9.33
C ILE A 9 -9.13 -16.73 -8.73
N ALA A 10 -9.79 -17.84 -9.09
CA ALA A 10 -11.08 -18.22 -8.55
C ALA A 10 -10.96 -18.81 -7.12
N LEU A 11 -9.82 -19.44 -6.80
CA LEU A 11 -9.60 -20.16 -5.54
C LEU A 11 -9.92 -19.33 -4.29
N PRO A 12 -9.48 -18.06 -4.13
CA PRO A 12 -9.76 -17.26 -2.95
C PRO A 12 -11.26 -17.04 -2.73
N PHE A 13 -12.04 -16.87 -3.79
CA PHE A 13 -13.49 -16.67 -3.69
C PHE A 13 -14.21 -17.94 -3.24
N PHE A 14 -13.90 -19.08 -3.87
CA PHE A 14 -14.47 -20.38 -3.47
C PHE A 14 -14.10 -20.73 -2.02
N VAL A 15 -12.83 -20.56 -1.66
CA VAL A 15 -12.35 -20.86 -0.31
C VAL A 15 -12.94 -19.86 0.69
N GLY A 16 -13.03 -18.57 0.33
CA GLY A 16 -13.62 -17.54 1.19
C GLY A 16 -15.05 -17.90 1.61
N PHE A 17 -15.90 -18.31 0.64
CA PHE A 17 -17.24 -18.79 0.95
C PHE A 17 -17.25 -20.14 1.72
N SER A 18 -16.31 -21.04 1.38
CA SER A 18 -16.17 -22.33 2.10
C SER A 18 -15.79 -22.13 3.56
N ILE A 19 -14.96 -21.13 3.89
CA ILE A 19 -14.61 -20.77 5.28
C ILE A 19 -15.86 -20.44 6.09
N TYR A 20 -16.82 -19.74 5.50
CA TYR A 20 -18.07 -19.40 6.18
C TYR A 20 -18.93 -20.64 6.48
N LEU A 21 -18.91 -21.62 5.57
CA LEU A 21 -19.62 -22.90 5.73
C LEU A 21 -18.90 -23.87 6.68
N LEU A 22 -17.58 -23.80 6.75
CA LEU A 22 -16.71 -24.70 7.51
C LEU A 22 -15.86 -23.92 8.56
N PRO A 23 -16.49 -23.29 9.57
CA PRO A 23 -15.80 -22.36 10.48
C PRO A 23 -14.69 -23.00 11.32
N LYS A 24 -14.67 -24.34 11.48
CA LYS A 24 -13.58 -25.04 12.17
C LYS A 24 -12.28 -25.10 11.38
N LEU A 25 -12.35 -24.92 10.06
CA LEU A 25 -11.20 -24.97 9.13
C LEU A 25 -10.76 -23.56 8.66
N ASP A 26 -11.35 -22.51 9.19
CA ASP A 26 -11.22 -21.13 8.72
C ASP A 26 -9.77 -20.71 8.49
N ARG A 27 -8.92 -20.80 9.50
CA ARG A 27 -7.51 -20.38 9.44
C ARG A 27 -6.65 -21.28 8.56
N TYR A 28 -6.97 -22.57 8.48
CA TYR A 28 -6.22 -23.53 7.65
C TYR A 28 -6.51 -23.28 6.17
N LEU A 29 -7.77 -23.10 5.81
CA LEU A 29 -8.19 -22.78 4.45
C LEU A 29 -7.61 -21.43 4.01
N ALA A 30 -7.66 -20.41 4.88
CA ALA A 30 -7.04 -19.12 4.62
C ALA A 30 -5.53 -19.25 4.41
N LEU A 31 -4.84 -20.06 5.22
CA LEU A 31 -3.41 -20.33 5.08
C LEU A 31 -3.06 -20.95 3.73
N VAL A 32 -3.82 -21.97 3.31
CA VAL A 32 -3.60 -22.65 2.01
C VAL A 32 -3.69 -21.66 0.85
N VAL A 33 -4.72 -20.81 0.82
CA VAL A 33 -4.88 -19.79 -0.22
C VAL A 33 -3.72 -18.80 -0.24
N ALA A 34 -3.30 -18.31 0.93
CA ALA A 34 -2.19 -17.37 1.02
C ALA A 34 -0.87 -17.99 0.55
N VAL A 35 -0.57 -19.24 0.97
CA VAL A 35 0.63 -19.99 0.54
C VAL A 35 0.61 -20.25 -0.96
N ALA A 36 -0.53 -20.67 -1.53
CA ALA A 36 -0.67 -20.87 -2.97
C ALA A 36 -0.40 -19.57 -3.74
N SER A 37 -0.87 -18.43 -3.23
CA SER A 37 -0.61 -17.12 -3.84
C SER A 37 0.85 -16.67 -3.66
N VAL A 38 1.51 -17.02 -2.56
CA VAL A 38 2.97 -16.78 -2.40
C VAL A 38 3.74 -17.58 -3.45
N ALA A 39 3.41 -18.86 -3.64
CA ALA A 39 4.07 -19.70 -4.64
C ALA A 39 3.88 -19.15 -6.06
N PHE A 40 2.67 -18.74 -6.42
CA PHE A 40 2.37 -18.15 -7.72
C PHE A 40 3.12 -16.82 -7.93
N GLY A 41 3.04 -15.89 -6.95
CA GLY A 41 3.72 -14.60 -7.05
C GLY A 41 5.24 -14.74 -7.09
N LEU A 42 5.81 -15.67 -6.31
CA LEU A 42 7.25 -15.96 -6.33
C LEU A 42 7.70 -16.52 -7.68
N GLN A 43 6.92 -17.43 -8.27
CA GLN A 43 7.19 -17.95 -9.60
C GLN A 43 7.22 -16.83 -10.65
N GLN A 44 6.25 -15.89 -10.60
CA GLN A 44 6.19 -14.77 -11.52
C GLN A 44 7.32 -13.74 -11.35
N VAL A 45 7.84 -13.59 -10.13
CA VAL A 45 8.97 -12.70 -9.87
C VAL A 45 10.30 -13.32 -10.34
N LEU A 46 10.50 -14.63 -10.09
CA LEU A 46 11.76 -15.31 -10.41
C LEU A 46 11.84 -15.73 -11.89
N ASN A 47 10.73 -16.17 -12.46
CA ASN A 47 10.62 -16.63 -13.85
C ASN A 47 9.38 -16.00 -14.49
N PRO A 48 9.41 -14.70 -14.86
CA PRO A 48 8.26 -13.99 -15.36
C PRO A 48 7.79 -14.58 -16.70
N ILE A 49 6.51 -14.95 -16.73
CA ILE A 49 5.83 -15.37 -17.96
C ILE A 49 4.84 -14.27 -18.28
N SER A 50 4.96 -13.67 -19.46
CA SER A 50 3.99 -12.67 -19.93
C SER A 50 2.89 -13.37 -20.71
N GLU A 51 1.67 -13.36 -20.18
CA GLU A 51 0.49 -13.97 -20.79
C GLU A 51 -0.68 -12.99 -20.74
N THR A 52 -1.45 -12.92 -21.83
CA THR A 52 -2.68 -12.15 -21.91
C THR A 52 -3.84 -13.09 -22.25
N PHE A 53 -4.92 -13.02 -21.47
CA PHE A 53 -6.13 -13.81 -21.68
C PHE A 53 -7.29 -12.86 -21.91
N ALA A 54 -7.97 -12.98 -23.04
CA ALA A 54 -9.25 -12.36 -23.31
C ALA A 54 -10.35 -13.42 -23.15
N LEU A 55 -11.20 -13.27 -22.15
CA LEU A 55 -12.24 -14.27 -21.82
C LEU A 55 -13.60 -13.89 -22.39
N LEU A 56 -13.90 -12.60 -22.57
CA LEU A 56 -15.14 -12.07 -23.12
C LEU A 56 -14.82 -10.95 -24.11
N ASP A 57 -14.48 -11.27 -25.34
CA ASP A 57 -14.27 -10.35 -26.46
C ASP A 57 -14.06 -8.87 -26.08
N ASN A 58 -14.79 -7.93 -26.70
CA ASN A 58 -14.67 -6.48 -26.45
C ASN A 58 -15.38 -6.02 -25.16
N PHE A 59 -16.16 -6.87 -24.50
CA PHE A 59 -16.89 -6.54 -23.27
C PHE A 59 -16.07 -6.64 -22.01
N GLY A 60 -14.82 -7.06 -22.09
CA GLY A 60 -13.92 -7.10 -20.94
C GLY A 60 -13.48 -8.50 -20.55
N VAL A 61 -13.04 -8.65 -19.27
CA VAL A 61 -12.37 -9.84 -18.72
C VAL A 61 -11.08 -10.15 -19.50
N THR A 62 -10.28 -9.11 -19.67
CA THR A 62 -8.90 -9.24 -20.13
C THR A 62 -7.98 -9.34 -18.90
N LEU A 63 -7.17 -10.40 -18.87
CA LEU A 63 -6.21 -10.63 -17.80
C LEU A 63 -4.79 -10.54 -18.36
N ILE A 64 -3.94 -9.76 -17.71
CA ILE A 64 -2.52 -9.58 -18.10
C ILE A 64 -1.65 -9.99 -16.92
N ILE A 65 -0.85 -11.03 -17.13
CA ILE A 65 0.11 -11.51 -16.14
C ILE A 65 1.50 -11.22 -16.66
N ASP A 66 2.30 -10.54 -15.86
CA ASP A 66 3.68 -10.18 -16.15
C ASP A 66 4.49 -9.99 -14.86
N SER A 67 5.72 -9.52 -14.97
CA SER A 67 6.59 -9.26 -13.84
C SER A 67 5.98 -8.24 -12.85
N LEU A 68 5.33 -7.17 -13.34
CA LEU A 68 4.68 -6.17 -12.48
C LEU A 68 3.57 -6.80 -11.64
N SER A 69 2.70 -7.60 -12.27
CA SER A 69 1.67 -8.37 -11.59
C SER A 69 2.27 -9.30 -10.54
N GLY A 70 3.37 -9.97 -10.87
CA GLY A 70 4.08 -10.89 -9.97
C GLY A 70 4.54 -10.23 -8.68
N TYR A 71 5.18 -9.06 -8.75
CA TYR A 71 5.62 -8.31 -7.55
C TYR A 71 4.46 -7.92 -6.65
N LEU A 72 3.35 -7.48 -7.22
CA LEU A 72 2.19 -7.02 -6.47
C LEU A 72 1.40 -8.17 -5.86
N ILE A 73 1.25 -9.28 -6.59
CA ILE A 73 0.66 -10.53 -6.09
C ILE A 73 1.49 -11.08 -4.93
N LEU A 74 2.82 -11.13 -5.07
CA LEU A 74 3.72 -11.57 -4.00
C LEU A 74 3.60 -10.69 -2.76
N THR A 75 3.49 -9.37 -2.95
CA THR A 75 3.27 -8.43 -1.86
C THR A 75 1.97 -8.73 -1.12
N ASN A 76 0.85 -8.85 -1.84
CA ASN A 76 -0.46 -9.15 -1.27
C ASN A 76 -0.46 -10.50 -0.55
N ALA A 77 0.16 -11.51 -1.15
CA ALA A 77 0.23 -12.87 -0.61
C ALA A 77 1.03 -12.93 0.70
N LEU A 78 2.22 -12.31 0.75
CA LEU A 78 3.07 -12.27 1.95
C LEU A 78 2.40 -11.46 3.08
N VAL A 79 1.78 -10.33 2.77
CA VAL A 79 1.05 -9.52 3.75
C VAL A 79 -0.15 -10.29 4.30
N THR A 80 -0.93 -10.94 3.43
CA THR A 80 -2.08 -11.76 3.86
C THR A 80 -1.64 -12.94 4.71
N LEU A 81 -0.58 -13.65 4.30
CA LEU A 81 -0.01 -14.76 5.07
C LEU A 81 0.44 -14.30 6.46
N ALA A 82 1.14 -13.16 6.54
CA ALA A 82 1.56 -12.59 7.82
C ALA A 82 0.38 -12.22 8.71
N VAL A 83 -0.70 -11.66 8.13
CA VAL A 83 -1.93 -11.33 8.87
C VAL A 83 -2.63 -12.59 9.39
N ILE A 84 -2.71 -13.66 8.60
CA ILE A 84 -3.28 -14.94 9.03
C ILE A 84 -2.46 -15.51 10.20
N LEU A 85 -1.13 -15.52 10.09
CA LEU A 85 -0.24 -15.96 11.18
C LEU A 85 -0.40 -15.08 12.43
N TYR A 86 -0.44 -13.77 12.28
CA TYR A 86 -0.67 -12.83 13.38
C TYR A 86 -2.00 -13.12 14.10
N CYS A 87 -3.05 -13.41 13.35
CA CYS A 87 -4.37 -13.70 13.89
C CYS A 87 -4.51 -15.12 14.45
N TRP A 88 -3.51 -15.98 14.29
CA TRP A 88 -3.51 -17.40 14.67
C TRP A 88 -3.78 -17.62 16.13
N GLY A 89 -4.70 -17.59 16.75
CA GLY A 89 -4.93 -17.73 18.20
C GLY A 89 -5.37 -16.43 18.86
N THR A 90 -5.78 -15.42 18.09
CA THR A 90 -6.36 -14.18 18.63
C THR A 90 -7.87 -14.26 18.82
N GLY A 91 -8.53 -15.38 18.45
CA GLY A 91 -9.97 -15.56 18.60
C GLY A 91 -10.79 -14.86 17.52
N LYS A 92 -10.21 -14.57 16.34
CA LYS A 92 -10.96 -14.06 15.21
C LYS A 92 -11.97 -15.08 14.73
N SER A 93 -13.16 -14.62 14.34
CA SER A 93 -14.23 -15.46 13.81
C SER A 93 -13.98 -15.87 12.36
N SER A 94 -14.69 -16.90 11.90
CA SER A 94 -14.69 -17.30 10.48
C SER A 94 -15.07 -16.16 9.54
N PHE A 95 -15.95 -15.26 9.96
CA PHE A 95 -16.30 -14.04 9.21
C PHE A 95 -15.06 -13.18 8.89
N PHE A 96 -14.14 -12.98 9.86
CA PHE A 96 -12.90 -12.25 9.62
C PHE A 96 -12.06 -12.90 8.53
N TYR A 97 -11.83 -14.22 8.62
CA TYR A 97 -11.04 -14.95 7.63
C TYR A 97 -11.71 -14.99 6.25
N THR A 98 -13.03 -15.14 6.20
CA THR A 98 -13.82 -15.03 4.95
C THR A 98 -13.57 -13.70 4.27
N GLN A 99 -13.75 -12.57 4.99
CA GLN A 99 -13.55 -11.24 4.41
C GLN A 99 -12.09 -10.99 4.03
N ALA A 100 -11.14 -11.48 4.82
CA ALA A 100 -9.71 -11.33 4.53
C ALA A 100 -9.31 -12.09 3.24
N ILE A 101 -9.87 -13.28 3.00
CA ILE A 101 -9.57 -14.07 1.81
C ILE A 101 -10.30 -13.56 0.57
N ILE A 102 -11.55 -13.09 0.69
CA ILE A 102 -12.26 -12.40 -0.40
C ILE A 102 -11.51 -11.13 -0.78
N LEU A 103 -11.07 -10.32 0.20
CA LEU A 103 -10.24 -9.15 -0.04
C LEU A 103 -8.94 -9.53 -0.77
N HIS A 104 -8.25 -10.57 -0.30
CA HIS A 104 -7.02 -11.06 -0.92
C HIS A 104 -7.22 -11.45 -2.38
N GLY A 105 -8.30 -12.21 -2.69
CA GLY A 105 -8.63 -12.63 -4.05
C GLY A 105 -8.94 -11.45 -4.96
N SER A 106 -9.74 -10.48 -4.46
CA SER A 106 -10.09 -9.28 -5.22
C SER A 106 -8.88 -8.39 -5.50
N VAL A 107 -7.95 -8.27 -4.55
CA VAL A 107 -6.67 -7.56 -4.75
C VAL A 107 -5.81 -8.26 -5.80
N ASN A 108 -5.72 -9.60 -5.78
CA ASN A 108 -5.03 -10.36 -6.83
C ASN A 108 -5.68 -10.16 -8.20
N ALA A 109 -7.03 -10.13 -8.26
CA ALA A 109 -7.77 -9.87 -9.49
C ALA A 109 -7.40 -8.50 -10.08
N VAL A 110 -7.36 -7.44 -9.26
CA VAL A 110 -6.91 -6.10 -9.71
C VAL A 110 -5.53 -6.17 -10.36
N PHE A 111 -4.57 -6.88 -9.75
CA PHE A 111 -3.18 -6.92 -10.23
C PHE A 111 -2.96 -7.68 -11.53
N ILE A 112 -4.00 -8.28 -12.07
CA ILE A 112 -3.97 -8.94 -13.39
C ILE A 112 -5.03 -8.39 -14.35
N CYS A 113 -5.90 -7.43 -13.95
CA CYS A 113 -6.85 -6.81 -14.86
C CYS A 113 -6.13 -6.07 -15.98
N GLY A 114 -6.62 -6.25 -17.22
CA GLY A 114 -6.20 -5.55 -18.43
C GLY A 114 -7.28 -4.66 -19.04
N ASP A 115 -8.44 -4.55 -18.37
CA ASP A 115 -9.58 -3.75 -18.84
C ASP A 115 -10.25 -2.98 -17.70
N PHE A 116 -10.93 -1.89 -18.07
CA PHE A 116 -11.55 -0.95 -17.12
C PHE A 116 -12.75 -1.53 -16.37
N ILE A 117 -13.56 -2.41 -17.01
CA ILE A 117 -14.77 -2.92 -16.38
C ILE A 117 -14.47 -4.03 -15.38
N SER A 118 -13.56 -4.96 -15.71
CA SER A 118 -13.09 -5.98 -14.77
C SER A 118 -12.40 -5.35 -13.56
N LEU A 119 -11.61 -4.29 -13.81
CA LEU A 119 -10.98 -3.52 -12.75
C LEU A 119 -12.02 -2.87 -11.84
N TYR A 120 -13.08 -2.25 -12.40
CA TYR A 120 -14.18 -1.66 -11.63
C TYR A 120 -14.81 -2.69 -10.69
N VAL A 121 -15.20 -3.86 -11.22
CA VAL A 121 -15.83 -4.92 -10.43
C VAL A 121 -14.91 -5.39 -9.29
N ALA A 122 -13.62 -5.61 -9.57
CA ALA A 122 -12.67 -6.04 -8.55
C ALA A 122 -12.47 -4.97 -7.45
N LEU A 123 -12.41 -3.68 -7.83
CA LEU A 123 -12.28 -2.56 -6.88
C LEU A 123 -13.54 -2.35 -6.02
N GLU A 124 -14.74 -2.64 -6.54
CA GLU A 124 -15.98 -2.60 -5.75
C GLU A 124 -16.02 -3.73 -4.71
N VAL A 125 -15.62 -4.96 -5.08
CA VAL A 125 -15.52 -6.07 -4.12
C VAL A 125 -14.49 -5.76 -3.02
N ILE A 126 -13.35 -5.15 -3.38
CA ILE A 126 -12.37 -4.66 -2.40
C ILE A 126 -13.00 -3.63 -1.47
N GLY A 127 -13.79 -2.69 -2.01
CA GLY A 127 -14.50 -1.67 -1.22
C GLY A 127 -15.36 -2.28 -0.13
N ILE A 128 -16.18 -3.27 -0.49
CA ILE A 128 -17.08 -3.96 0.43
C ILE A 128 -16.30 -4.81 1.44
N ALA A 129 -15.34 -5.62 1.00
CA ALA A 129 -14.58 -6.49 1.90
C ALA A 129 -13.74 -5.68 2.91
N ALA A 130 -13.11 -4.60 2.46
CA ALA A 130 -12.38 -3.69 3.33
C ALA A 130 -13.31 -2.96 4.32
N PHE A 131 -14.49 -2.49 3.87
CA PHE A 131 -15.51 -1.91 4.75
C PHE A 131 -15.89 -2.87 5.87
N LEU A 132 -16.19 -4.14 5.55
CA LEU A 132 -16.57 -5.15 6.54
C LEU A 132 -15.44 -5.47 7.53
N LEU A 133 -14.19 -5.46 7.07
CA LEU A 133 -13.01 -5.63 7.94
C LEU A 133 -12.76 -4.41 8.84
N ILE A 134 -12.93 -3.18 8.35
CA ILE A 134 -12.81 -1.96 9.16
C ILE A 134 -13.92 -1.90 10.21
N ALA A 135 -15.15 -2.28 9.85
CA ALA A 135 -16.29 -2.33 10.75
C ALA A 135 -16.28 -3.53 11.70
N TYR A 136 -15.34 -4.49 11.54
CA TYR A 136 -15.32 -5.76 12.29
C TYR A 136 -15.41 -5.62 13.82
N PRO A 137 -14.81 -4.60 14.48
CA PRO A 137 -14.95 -4.39 15.92
C PRO A 137 -16.39 -4.07 16.36
N ARG A 138 -17.28 -3.68 15.46
CA ARG A 138 -18.70 -3.36 15.69
C ARG A 138 -18.93 -2.25 16.73
N THR A 139 -17.96 -1.33 16.90
CA THR A 139 -18.15 -0.10 17.67
C THR A 139 -18.72 0.98 16.76
N ASP A 140 -19.48 1.94 17.32
CA ASP A 140 -20.02 3.08 16.57
C ASP A 140 -18.91 3.81 15.81
N ARG A 141 -17.76 3.96 16.44
CA ARG A 141 -16.58 4.58 15.82
C ARG A 141 -16.06 3.80 14.63
N SER A 142 -15.91 2.46 14.75
CA SER A 142 -15.43 1.63 13.67
C SER A 142 -16.41 1.58 12.50
N ILE A 143 -17.71 1.52 12.78
CA ILE A 143 -18.78 1.55 11.77
C ILE A 143 -18.78 2.88 11.03
N TRP A 144 -18.72 4.01 11.76
CA TRP A 144 -18.69 5.34 11.15
C TRP A 144 -17.47 5.51 10.23
N VAL A 145 -16.27 5.10 10.68
CA VAL A 145 -15.05 5.19 9.88
C VAL A 145 -15.14 4.30 8.64
N ALA A 146 -15.71 3.10 8.78
CA ALA A 146 -15.92 2.18 7.67
C ALA A 146 -16.90 2.75 6.64
N LEU A 147 -18.03 3.33 7.08
CA LEU A 147 -19.00 4.00 6.20
C LEU A 147 -18.38 5.17 5.47
N ARG A 148 -17.57 5.99 6.16
CA ARG A 148 -16.84 7.09 5.54
C ARG A 148 -15.88 6.61 4.45
N TYR A 149 -15.12 5.53 4.72
CA TYR A 149 -14.26 4.91 3.72
C TYR A 149 -15.06 4.43 2.50
N LEU A 150 -16.16 3.72 2.75
CA LEU A 150 -17.01 3.18 1.68
C LEU A 150 -17.60 4.32 0.82
N PHE A 151 -18.11 5.37 1.46
CA PHE A 151 -18.70 6.52 0.77
C PHE A 151 -17.69 7.20 -0.15
N VAL A 152 -16.49 7.55 0.35
CA VAL A 152 -15.44 8.18 -0.45
C VAL A 152 -15.00 7.26 -1.59
N SER A 153 -14.81 5.98 -1.31
CA SER A 153 -14.44 4.98 -2.31
C SER A 153 -15.48 4.87 -3.43
N ASN A 154 -16.75 4.67 -3.08
CA ASN A 154 -17.82 4.47 -4.07
C ASN A 154 -18.07 5.74 -4.90
N THR A 155 -18.05 6.93 -4.27
CA THR A 155 -18.17 8.19 -5.02
C THR A 155 -17.06 8.31 -6.06
N ALA A 156 -15.82 8.00 -5.71
CA ALA A 156 -14.71 8.02 -6.65
C ALA A 156 -14.88 6.99 -7.78
N MET A 157 -15.40 5.81 -7.46
CA MET A 157 -15.61 4.75 -8.45
C MET A 157 -16.78 5.03 -9.40
N LEU A 158 -17.76 5.87 -9.02
CA LEU A 158 -18.78 6.34 -9.97
C LEU A 158 -18.17 7.23 -11.06
N PHE A 159 -17.27 8.15 -10.70
CA PHE A 159 -16.53 8.94 -11.69
C PHE A 159 -15.68 8.06 -12.60
N TYR A 160 -14.97 7.09 -12.01
CA TYR A 160 -14.21 6.11 -12.78
C TYR A 160 -15.07 5.36 -13.79
N LEU A 161 -16.26 4.89 -13.40
CA LEU A 161 -17.17 4.16 -14.28
C LEU A 161 -17.65 5.01 -15.46
N ILE A 162 -17.99 6.28 -15.21
CA ILE A 162 -18.36 7.23 -16.28
C ILE A 162 -17.20 7.36 -17.27
N GLY A 163 -15.96 7.55 -16.79
CA GLY A 163 -14.79 7.62 -17.64
C GLY A 163 -14.56 6.34 -18.46
N ALA A 164 -14.74 5.16 -17.86
CA ALA A 164 -14.64 3.88 -18.57
C ALA A 164 -15.69 3.72 -19.67
N VAL A 165 -16.92 4.20 -19.43
CA VAL A 165 -17.98 4.22 -20.45
C VAL A 165 -17.63 5.17 -21.61
N LEU A 166 -17.02 6.32 -21.35
CA LEU A 166 -16.55 7.23 -22.40
C LEU A 166 -15.46 6.59 -23.27
N VAL A 167 -14.52 5.85 -22.66
CA VAL A 167 -13.54 5.06 -23.42
C VAL A 167 -14.25 4.04 -24.33
N TYR A 168 -15.23 3.31 -23.80
CA TYR A 168 -15.98 2.32 -24.56
C TYR A 168 -16.75 2.95 -25.74
N GLN A 169 -17.38 4.12 -25.53
CA GLN A 169 -18.08 4.83 -26.61
C GLN A 169 -17.17 5.19 -27.77
N THR A 170 -15.90 5.49 -27.51
CA THR A 170 -14.93 5.88 -28.54
C THR A 170 -14.32 4.66 -29.25
N HIS A 171 -14.01 3.60 -28.52
CA HIS A 171 -13.21 2.48 -29.02
C HIS A 171 -13.98 1.16 -29.12
N HIS A 172 -15.24 1.11 -28.66
CA HIS A 172 -16.05 -0.11 -28.54
C HIS A 172 -15.32 -1.26 -27.80
N SER A 173 -14.43 -0.88 -26.84
CA SER A 173 -13.65 -1.82 -26.03
C SER A 173 -13.35 -1.18 -24.67
N PHE A 174 -13.32 -2.00 -23.61
CA PHE A 174 -12.92 -1.58 -22.28
C PHE A 174 -11.42 -1.80 -22.00
N ALA A 175 -10.62 -2.28 -22.96
CA ALA A 175 -9.20 -2.50 -22.78
C ALA A 175 -8.46 -1.22 -22.37
N PHE A 176 -7.43 -1.34 -21.50
CA PHE A 176 -6.64 -0.18 -21.05
C PHE A 176 -5.97 0.56 -22.21
N SER A 177 -5.64 -0.14 -23.30
CA SER A 177 -5.11 0.47 -24.52
C SER A 177 -6.06 1.50 -25.15
N GLY A 178 -7.37 1.40 -24.92
CA GLY A 178 -8.37 2.36 -25.37
C GLY A 178 -8.25 3.75 -24.69
N LEU A 179 -7.40 3.88 -23.66
CA LEU A 179 -7.10 5.19 -23.07
C LEU A 179 -6.31 6.07 -24.05
N GLN A 180 -5.55 5.48 -24.96
CA GLN A 180 -4.89 6.20 -26.04
C GLN A 180 -5.94 6.69 -27.06
N GLY A 181 -6.03 8.00 -27.22
CA GLY A 181 -7.05 8.62 -28.07
C GLY A 181 -8.45 8.70 -27.45
N ALA A 182 -8.62 8.34 -26.19
CA ALA A 182 -9.86 8.59 -25.44
C ALA A 182 -10.10 10.08 -25.24
N PRO A 183 -11.37 10.51 -25.06
CA PRO A 183 -11.69 11.89 -24.68
C PRO A 183 -10.94 12.30 -23.40
N THR A 184 -10.53 13.56 -23.33
CA THR A 184 -9.79 14.11 -22.17
C THR A 184 -10.56 13.96 -20.86
N GLU A 185 -11.88 14.06 -20.93
CA GLU A 185 -12.80 13.87 -19.82
C GLU A 185 -12.74 12.43 -19.28
N ALA A 186 -12.61 11.44 -20.16
CA ALA A 186 -12.48 10.04 -19.77
C ALA A 186 -11.22 9.81 -18.94
N VAL A 187 -10.09 10.37 -19.37
CA VAL A 187 -8.81 10.30 -18.64
C VAL A 187 -8.94 10.94 -17.26
N ALA A 188 -9.48 12.17 -17.18
CA ALA A 188 -9.66 12.90 -15.92
C ALA A 188 -10.56 12.13 -14.93
N LEU A 189 -11.67 11.56 -15.39
CA LEU A 189 -12.63 10.84 -14.57
C LEU A 189 -12.08 9.49 -14.06
N ILE A 190 -11.43 8.72 -14.94
CA ILE A 190 -10.76 7.46 -14.56
C ILE A 190 -9.68 7.74 -13.51
N PHE A 191 -8.86 8.78 -13.75
CA PHE A 191 -7.76 9.11 -12.87
C PHE A 191 -8.23 9.64 -11.52
N LEU A 192 -9.30 10.45 -11.47
CA LEU A 192 -9.91 10.85 -10.20
C LEU A 192 -10.26 9.62 -9.35
N GLY A 193 -10.93 8.62 -9.95
CA GLY A 193 -11.30 7.39 -9.27
C GLY A 193 -10.08 6.65 -8.72
N LEU A 194 -9.08 6.42 -9.56
CA LEU A 194 -7.87 5.66 -9.20
C LEU A 194 -6.97 6.41 -8.21
N LEU A 195 -6.76 7.72 -8.37
CA LEU A 195 -6.01 8.55 -7.44
C LEU A 195 -6.65 8.54 -6.04
N THR A 196 -7.98 8.66 -5.98
CA THR A 196 -8.72 8.61 -4.71
C THR A 196 -8.62 7.22 -4.07
N LYS A 197 -8.85 6.15 -4.84
CA LYS A 197 -8.75 4.76 -4.36
C LYS A 197 -7.35 4.42 -3.89
N GLY A 198 -6.33 4.86 -4.64
CA GLY A 198 -4.91 4.68 -4.33
C GLY A 198 -4.39 5.59 -3.23
N GLY A 199 -5.18 6.54 -2.76
CA GLY A 199 -4.73 7.45 -1.69
C GLY A 199 -3.66 8.44 -2.14
N ILE A 200 -3.74 8.93 -3.37
CA ILE A 200 -2.77 9.83 -4.00
C ILE A 200 -3.17 11.28 -3.76
N PHE A 201 -2.18 12.13 -3.44
CA PHE A 201 -2.30 13.56 -3.18
C PHE A 201 -3.37 13.88 -2.12
N VAL A 202 -4.07 14.99 -2.24
CA VAL A 202 -5.08 15.41 -1.24
C VAL A 202 -6.29 14.47 -1.17
N SER A 203 -6.61 13.78 -2.26
CA SER A 203 -7.65 12.75 -2.25
C SER A 203 -7.31 11.53 -1.39
N GLY A 204 -6.03 11.36 -1.01
CA GLY A 204 -5.55 10.31 -0.11
C GLY A 204 -5.73 10.60 1.39
N LEU A 205 -6.23 11.77 1.78
CA LEU A 205 -6.36 12.14 3.19
C LEU A 205 -7.43 11.35 3.97
N TRP A 206 -8.12 10.41 3.32
CA TRP A 206 -8.96 9.42 4.01
C TRP A 206 -8.13 8.35 4.76
N LEU A 207 -6.86 8.09 4.35
CA LEU A 207 -6.02 7.03 4.91
C LEU A 207 -5.73 7.19 6.41
N PRO A 208 -5.27 8.37 6.92
CA PRO A 208 -4.81 8.46 8.30
C PRO A 208 -5.87 8.06 9.33
N LEU A 209 -7.11 8.49 9.14
CA LEU A 209 -8.19 8.12 10.05
C LEU A 209 -8.57 6.64 9.89
N THR A 210 -8.73 6.16 8.66
CA THR A 210 -9.12 4.76 8.38
C THR A 210 -8.12 3.77 8.97
N HIS A 211 -6.82 3.95 8.70
CA HIS A 211 -5.80 3.04 9.24
C HIS A 211 -5.61 3.15 10.75
N SER A 212 -5.85 4.32 11.33
CA SER A 212 -5.71 4.48 12.77
C SER A 212 -6.83 3.81 13.56
N GLU A 213 -8.05 3.81 13.02
CA GLU A 213 -9.22 3.23 13.70
C GLU A 213 -9.45 1.75 13.36
N ALA A 214 -9.00 1.29 12.20
CA ALA A 214 -9.04 -0.12 11.85
C ALA A 214 -8.20 -0.97 12.82
N GLU A 215 -8.60 -2.22 13.03
CA GLU A 215 -7.79 -3.17 13.79
C GLU A 215 -6.39 -3.35 13.17
N THR A 216 -5.43 -3.68 14.00
CA THR A 216 -4.03 -3.82 13.60
C THR A 216 -3.80 -4.71 12.36
N PRO A 217 -4.34 -5.94 12.28
CA PRO A 217 -4.17 -6.78 11.11
C PRO A 217 -4.84 -6.18 9.85
N VAL A 218 -5.99 -5.52 10.01
CA VAL A 218 -6.66 -4.83 8.91
C VAL A 218 -5.84 -3.65 8.41
N SER A 219 -5.27 -2.84 9.32
CA SER A 219 -4.38 -1.72 8.94
C SER A 219 -3.15 -2.21 8.16
N ALA A 220 -2.61 -3.40 8.51
CA ALA A 220 -1.48 -3.99 7.80
C ALA A 220 -1.87 -4.40 6.37
N MET A 221 -3.05 -5.03 6.16
CA MET A 221 -3.56 -5.38 4.83
C MET A 221 -3.85 -4.12 3.99
N LEU A 222 -4.55 -3.14 4.57
CA LEU A 222 -4.91 -1.91 3.88
C LEU A 222 -3.67 -1.17 3.37
N SER A 223 -2.67 -0.97 4.24
CA SER A 223 -1.46 -0.22 3.91
C SER A 223 -0.45 -1.03 3.08
N GLY A 224 -0.33 -2.34 3.33
CA GLY A 224 0.65 -3.18 2.65
C GLY A 224 0.22 -3.63 1.26
N ALA A 225 -1.07 -3.81 1.01
CA ALA A 225 -1.60 -4.37 -0.22
C ALA A 225 -2.70 -3.53 -0.87
N VAL A 226 -3.77 -3.21 -0.14
CA VAL A 226 -5.00 -2.63 -0.72
C VAL A 226 -4.78 -1.27 -1.39
N VAL A 227 -3.97 -0.37 -0.82
CA VAL A 227 -3.70 0.95 -1.41
C VAL A 227 -3.04 0.84 -2.79
N ASN A 228 -2.29 -0.23 -3.05
CA ASN A 228 -1.67 -0.48 -4.35
C ASN A 228 -2.70 -0.79 -5.45
N THR A 229 -3.94 -1.15 -5.10
CA THR A 229 -4.99 -1.44 -6.10
C THR A 229 -5.47 -0.22 -6.86
N GLY A 230 -5.35 0.98 -6.30
CA GLY A 230 -5.56 2.22 -7.05
C GLY A 230 -4.32 2.71 -7.80
N VAL A 231 -3.12 2.35 -7.30
CA VAL A 231 -1.84 2.78 -7.90
C VAL A 231 -1.46 1.89 -9.09
N PHE A 232 -1.66 0.58 -8.99
CA PHE A 232 -1.31 -0.37 -10.06
C PHE A 232 -1.92 -0.04 -11.43
N PRO A 233 -3.24 0.26 -11.53
CA PRO A 233 -3.82 0.61 -12.82
C PRO A 233 -3.23 1.91 -13.40
N LEU A 234 -2.90 2.90 -12.56
CA LEU A 234 -2.21 4.12 -12.98
C LEU A 234 -0.82 3.83 -13.54
N VAL A 235 -0.06 2.94 -12.86
CA VAL A 235 1.24 2.46 -13.34
C VAL A 235 1.08 1.73 -14.68
N ARG A 236 0.09 0.85 -14.79
CA ARG A 236 -0.19 0.09 -16.00
C ARG A 236 -0.54 1.02 -17.17
N CYS A 237 -1.42 2.00 -16.96
CA CYS A 237 -1.77 2.99 -17.97
C CYS A 237 -0.54 3.82 -18.40
N ALA A 238 0.31 4.25 -17.46
CA ALA A 238 1.52 5.02 -17.78
C ALA A 238 2.58 4.21 -18.54
N LEU A 239 2.59 2.90 -18.43
CA LEU A 239 3.46 2.01 -19.23
C LEU A 239 2.93 1.77 -20.65
N MET A 240 1.63 2.03 -20.88
CA MET A 240 0.98 1.80 -22.17
C MET A 240 0.77 3.10 -22.97
N VAL A 241 0.64 4.25 -22.28
CA VAL A 241 0.31 5.55 -22.87
C VAL A 241 1.29 6.61 -22.36
N GLU A 242 2.19 7.08 -23.24
CA GLU A 242 3.29 7.99 -22.89
C GLU A 242 2.80 9.37 -22.41
N ASP A 243 1.73 9.90 -23.00
CA ASP A 243 1.20 11.24 -22.72
C ASP A 243 0.75 11.45 -21.27
N ILE A 244 0.48 10.36 -20.55
CA ILE A 244 0.02 10.38 -19.16
C ILE A 244 1.21 10.53 -18.17
N GLY A 245 2.40 10.16 -18.59
CA GLY A 245 3.60 10.12 -17.75
C GLY A 245 3.88 11.42 -16.99
N PRO A 246 3.96 12.59 -17.64
CA PRO A 246 4.22 13.88 -16.99
C PRO A 246 3.20 14.25 -15.91
N MET A 247 1.91 14.04 -16.18
CA MET A 247 0.84 14.30 -15.22
C MET A 247 0.98 13.43 -13.98
N LEU A 248 1.20 12.12 -14.16
CA LEU A 248 1.39 11.20 -13.04
C LEU A 248 2.63 11.54 -12.21
N GLN A 249 3.72 12.00 -12.83
CA GLN A 249 4.92 12.42 -12.11
C GLN A 249 4.64 13.61 -11.18
N ILE A 250 3.87 14.60 -11.62
CA ILE A 250 3.50 15.76 -10.80
C ILE A 250 2.67 15.32 -9.59
N PHE A 251 1.61 14.51 -9.82
CA PHE A 251 0.81 13.97 -8.72
C PHE A 251 1.64 13.10 -7.77
N SER A 252 2.57 12.32 -8.29
CA SER A 252 3.45 11.45 -7.49
C SER A 252 4.37 12.25 -6.57
N ILE A 253 5.02 13.29 -7.10
CA ILE A 253 5.92 14.15 -6.33
C ILE A 253 5.12 14.92 -5.27
N ALA A 254 3.98 15.52 -5.65
CA ALA A 254 3.09 16.22 -4.71
C ALA A 254 2.60 15.27 -3.59
N THR A 255 2.28 14.02 -3.91
CA THR A 255 1.91 12.97 -2.95
C THR A 255 3.05 12.66 -1.98
N ALA A 256 4.28 12.50 -2.50
CA ALA A 256 5.44 12.21 -1.69
C ALA A 256 5.68 13.31 -0.64
N PHE A 257 5.61 14.58 -1.03
CA PHE A 257 5.77 15.71 -0.12
C PHE A 257 4.61 15.84 0.86
N LEU A 258 3.37 15.78 0.40
CA LEU A 258 2.19 15.86 1.25
C LEU A 258 2.25 14.82 2.38
N GLY A 259 2.51 13.56 2.02
CA GLY A 259 2.58 12.46 2.98
C GLY A 259 3.73 12.63 3.99
N VAL A 260 4.91 13.09 3.55
CA VAL A 260 6.03 13.39 4.45
C VAL A 260 5.68 14.50 5.43
N VAL A 261 5.12 15.62 4.96
CA VAL A 261 4.76 16.75 5.82
C VAL A 261 3.77 16.32 6.89
N TYR A 262 2.69 15.63 6.52
CA TYR A 262 1.73 15.13 7.51
C TYR A 262 2.37 14.13 8.49
N ALA A 263 3.21 13.22 8.01
CA ALA A 263 3.87 12.21 8.86
C ALA A 263 4.86 12.81 9.87
N ILE A 264 5.61 13.86 9.49
CA ILE A 264 6.57 14.53 10.37
C ILE A 264 5.85 15.11 11.60
N PHE A 265 4.70 15.76 11.41
CA PHE A 265 4.01 16.46 12.47
C PHE A 265 2.96 15.61 13.22
N GLU A 266 2.65 14.39 12.74
CA GLU A 266 1.68 13.53 13.39
C GLU A 266 2.22 12.96 14.72
N ARG A 267 1.34 12.83 15.72
CA ARG A 267 1.66 12.39 17.09
C ARG A 267 1.21 10.97 17.41
N ASP A 268 0.32 10.41 16.62
CA ASP A 268 -0.16 9.03 16.73
C ASP A 268 0.65 8.15 15.78
N THR A 269 1.15 7.02 16.28
CA THR A 269 2.02 6.12 15.50
C THR A 269 1.31 5.53 14.28
N LYS A 270 0.06 5.06 14.40
CA LYS A 270 -0.68 4.51 13.27
C LYS A 270 -1.02 5.57 12.24
N ARG A 271 -1.38 6.78 12.66
CA ARG A 271 -1.66 7.90 11.76
C ARG A 271 -0.39 8.36 11.04
N MET A 272 0.74 8.42 11.73
CA MET A 272 2.04 8.72 11.14
C MET A 272 2.42 7.67 10.09
N LEU A 273 2.22 6.38 10.38
CA LEU A 273 2.43 5.31 9.42
C LEU A 273 1.50 5.44 8.20
N ALA A 274 0.24 5.81 8.38
CA ALA A 274 -0.69 6.02 7.28
C ALA A 274 -0.32 7.24 6.42
N ALA A 275 0.05 8.37 7.02
CA ALA A 275 0.55 9.53 6.28
C ALA A 275 1.84 9.20 5.52
N SER A 276 2.75 8.45 6.14
CA SER A 276 3.94 7.97 5.44
C SER A 276 3.63 6.93 4.35
N THR A 277 2.48 6.22 4.39
CA THR A 277 2.01 5.40 3.27
C THR A 277 1.67 6.28 2.07
N ILE A 278 0.93 7.38 2.26
CA ILE A 278 0.67 8.36 1.20
C ILE A 278 1.98 8.77 0.53
N SER A 279 2.99 9.16 1.33
CA SER A 279 4.29 9.54 0.77
C SER A 279 4.94 8.44 -0.08
N GLN A 280 4.92 7.19 0.40
CA GLN A 280 5.56 6.07 -0.31
C GLN A 280 4.82 5.69 -1.59
N LEU A 281 3.49 5.88 -1.66
CA LEU A 281 2.72 5.67 -2.89
C LEU A 281 3.15 6.67 -3.99
N GLY A 282 3.55 7.89 -3.62
CA GLY A 282 4.22 8.82 -4.54
C GLY A 282 5.51 8.24 -5.12
N PHE A 283 6.32 7.55 -4.31
CA PHE A 283 7.53 6.85 -4.82
C PHE A 283 7.20 5.64 -5.71
N VAL A 284 6.13 4.90 -5.43
CA VAL A 284 5.68 3.78 -6.29
C VAL A 284 5.28 4.31 -7.66
N LEU A 285 4.55 5.42 -7.70
CA LEU A 285 3.92 5.93 -8.92
C LEU A 285 4.86 6.76 -9.81
N VAL A 286 5.89 7.42 -9.25
CA VAL A 286 6.74 8.37 -9.96
C VAL A 286 7.59 7.73 -11.06
N ALA A 287 7.90 6.44 -10.94
CA ALA A 287 8.69 5.68 -11.90
C ALA A 287 8.00 4.32 -12.19
N PRO A 288 7.05 4.27 -13.13
CA PRO A 288 6.23 3.09 -13.40
C PRO A 288 7.03 1.80 -13.62
N ALA A 289 8.18 1.86 -14.28
CA ALA A 289 9.03 0.69 -14.54
C ALA A 289 9.68 0.10 -13.26
N ALA A 290 9.84 0.89 -12.19
CA ALA A 290 10.35 0.43 -10.89
C ALA A 290 9.24 0.14 -9.87
N ALA A 291 7.97 0.36 -10.21
CA ALA A 291 6.84 0.34 -9.29
C ALA A 291 6.66 -1.02 -8.58
N GLY A 292 6.86 -2.13 -9.28
CA GLY A 292 6.69 -3.48 -8.72
C GLY A 292 7.62 -3.75 -7.53
N MET A 293 8.92 -3.53 -7.70
CA MET A 293 9.90 -3.69 -6.63
C MET A 293 9.67 -2.71 -5.47
N TYR A 294 9.28 -1.47 -5.78
CA TYR A 294 8.98 -0.49 -4.75
C TYR A 294 7.74 -0.87 -3.94
N ALA A 295 6.68 -1.32 -4.59
CA ALA A 295 5.45 -1.80 -3.93
C ALA A 295 5.72 -2.99 -3.02
N LEU A 296 6.56 -3.94 -3.44
CA LEU A 296 6.98 -5.08 -2.61
C LEU A 296 7.72 -4.61 -1.36
N ALA A 297 8.77 -3.81 -1.50
CA ALA A 297 9.55 -3.30 -0.38
C ALA A 297 8.69 -2.47 0.60
N HIS A 298 7.84 -1.59 0.06
CA HIS A 298 6.90 -0.78 0.81
C HIS A 298 5.88 -1.62 1.56
N GLY A 299 5.20 -2.55 0.86
CA GLY A 299 4.13 -3.36 1.43
C GLY A 299 4.60 -4.23 2.61
N LEU A 300 5.75 -4.90 2.47
CA LEU A 300 6.34 -5.73 3.52
C LEU A 300 6.74 -4.89 4.75
N ALA A 301 7.42 -3.76 4.53
CA ALA A 301 7.86 -2.90 5.63
C ALA A 301 6.66 -2.25 6.34
N LYS A 302 5.64 -1.81 5.61
CA LYS A 302 4.43 -1.21 6.20
C LYS A 302 3.60 -2.22 6.97
N ALA A 303 3.39 -3.42 6.44
CA ALA A 303 2.71 -4.48 7.18
C ALA A 303 3.44 -4.78 8.50
N THR A 304 4.77 -4.92 8.47
CA THR A 304 5.60 -5.10 9.68
C THR A 304 5.37 -3.98 10.69
N LEU A 305 5.47 -2.73 10.25
CA LEU A 305 5.33 -1.56 11.12
C LEU A 305 3.93 -1.43 11.73
N PHE A 306 2.86 -1.68 10.95
CA PHE A 306 1.51 -1.67 11.48
C PHE A 306 1.26 -2.79 12.48
N LEU A 307 1.73 -4.02 12.21
CA LEU A 307 1.61 -5.13 13.15
C LEU A 307 2.36 -4.85 14.47
N ILE A 308 3.53 -4.22 14.41
CA ILE A 308 4.27 -3.80 15.60
C ILE A 308 3.57 -2.64 16.30
N ALA A 309 3.14 -1.60 15.58
CA ALA A 309 2.51 -0.40 16.14
C ALA A 309 1.25 -0.73 16.96
N GLY A 310 0.48 -1.73 16.55
CA GLY A 310 -0.68 -2.21 17.32
C GLY A 310 -0.34 -2.95 18.61
N ASN A 311 0.93 -3.27 18.83
CA ASN A 311 1.42 -3.95 20.04
C ASN A 311 2.33 -3.07 20.91
N LEU A 312 2.49 -1.79 20.56
CA LEU A 312 3.20 -0.82 21.38
C LEU A 312 2.38 -0.50 22.65
N PRO A 313 3.04 -0.11 23.76
CA PRO A 313 2.36 0.25 25.00
C PRO A 313 1.44 1.47 24.87
N SER A 314 1.69 2.33 23.89
CA SER A 314 0.84 3.46 23.53
C SER A 314 0.94 3.77 22.04
N ARG A 315 -0.07 4.47 21.51
CA ARG A 315 -0.04 5.04 20.16
C ARG A 315 0.56 6.46 20.13
N ASN A 316 0.65 7.14 21.28
CA ASN A 316 1.12 8.52 21.38
C ASN A 316 2.64 8.56 21.59
N PHE A 317 3.38 9.24 20.68
CA PHE A 317 4.84 9.36 20.75
C PHE A 317 5.34 9.95 22.08
N LYS A 318 4.63 10.89 22.70
CA LYS A 318 5.03 11.43 24.00
C LYS A 318 5.01 10.38 25.11
N GLN A 319 3.97 9.53 25.10
CA GLN A 319 3.85 8.44 26.08
C GLN A 319 4.87 7.33 25.78
N LEU A 320 5.19 7.08 24.52
CA LEU A 320 6.21 6.11 24.13
C LEU A 320 7.63 6.52 24.55
N GLN A 321 7.89 7.82 24.65
CA GLN A 321 9.17 8.32 25.19
C GLN A 321 9.32 8.04 26.71
N GLN A 322 8.22 7.86 27.42
CA GLN A 322 8.19 7.54 28.86
C GLN A 322 8.07 6.03 29.13
N ASN A 323 7.59 5.26 28.15
CA ASN A 323 7.38 3.83 28.24
C ASN A 323 8.31 3.08 27.29
N PRO A 324 9.46 2.58 27.76
CA PRO A 324 10.45 1.91 26.93
C PRO A 324 9.89 0.68 26.21
N ILE A 325 10.37 0.42 25.00
CA ILE A 325 9.91 -0.67 24.13
C ILE A 325 10.83 -1.89 24.32
N ALA A 326 10.27 -3.08 24.36
CA ALA A 326 11.04 -4.33 24.43
C ALA A 326 11.99 -4.45 23.23
N LEU A 327 13.25 -4.80 23.47
CA LEU A 327 14.33 -4.84 22.46
C LEU A 327 13.94 -5.61 21.19
N PRO A 328 13.32 -6.82 21.22
CA PRO A 328 12.97 -7.55 20.00
C PRO A 328 11.95 -6.79 19.13
N MET A 329 11.00 -6.08 19.74
CA MET A 329 10.05 -5.23 19.00
C MET A 329 10.72 -4.03 18.37
N TRP A 330 11.63 -3.38 19.13
CA TRP A 330 12.39 -2.26 18.63
C TRP A 330 13.25 -2.69 17.43
N ILE A 331 13.92 -3.86 17.49
CA ILE A 331 14.72 -4.39 16.38
C ILE A 331 13.83 -4.55 15.12
N GLY A 332 12.68 -5.24 15.23
CA GLY A 332 11.78 -5.41 14.08
C GLY A 332 11.28 -4.08 13.50
N MET A 333 10.94 -3.13 14.38
CA MET A 333 10.52 -1.78 14.01
C MET A 333 11.66 -0.99 13.35
N ALA A 334 12.88 -1.09 13.86
CA ALA A 334 14.06 -0.42 13.32
C ALA A 334 14.41 -0.98 11.93
N ILE A 335 14.43 -2.31 11.73
CA ILE A 335 14.71 -2.92 10.43
C ILE A 335 13.70 -2.45 9.38
N ALA A 336 12.40 -2.53 9.68
CA ALA A 336 11.37 -2.09 8.74
C ALA A 336 11.44 -0.57 8.46
N SER A 337 11.71 0.26 9.46
CA SER A 337 11.90 1.71 9.33
C SER A 337 13.13 2.06 8.49
N LEU A 338 14.23 1.34 8.69
CA LEU A 338 15.46 1.49 7.92
C LEU A 338 15.29 1.03 6.47
N SER A 339 14.49 -0.03 6.24
CA SER A 339 14.14 -0.46 4.89
C SER A 339 13.43 0.65 4.12
N ILE A 340 12.38 1.24 4.70
CA ILE A 340 11.67 2.37 4.05
C ILE A 340 12.59 3.58 3.89
N SER A 341 13.52 3.81 4.80
CA SER A 341 14.52 4.89 4.67
C SER A 341 15.54 4.63 3.57
N GLY A 342 15.70 3.37 3.12
CA GLY A 342 16.59 2.98 2.04
C GLY A 342 17.94 2.45 2.53
N LEU A 343 18.01 1.84 3.74
CA LEU A 343 19.26 1.25 4.22
C LEU A 343 19.71 0.10 3.31
N PRO A 344 21.00 0.06 2.90
CA PRO A 344 21.56 -1.10 2.20
C PRO A 344 21.26 -2.43 2.90
N LEU A 345 21.26 -3.53 2.16
CA LEU A 345 20.90 -4.90 2.57
C LEU A 345 19.39 -5.13 2.82
N LEU A 346 18.55 -4.12 2.63
CA LEU A 346 17.10 -4.23 2.72
C LEU A 346 16.46 -3.82 1.39
N ALA A 347 15.31 -4.43 1.08
CA ALA A 347 14.60 -4.23 -0.20
C ALA A 347 14.34 -2.76 -0.56
N GLY A 348 14.11 -1.90 0.43
CA GLY A 348 13.86 -0.48 0.21
C GLY A 348 15.03 0.30 -0.37
N PHE A 349 16.27 -0.17 -0.19
CA PHE A 349 17.44 0.42 -0.83
C PHE A 349 17.37 0.28 -2.34
N GLY A 350 17.27 -0.96 -2.84
CA GLY A 350 17.21 -1.21 -4.27
C GLY A 350 16.00 -0.58 -4.93
N ALA A 351 14.82 -0.64 -4.27
CA ALA A 351 13.62 0.03 -4.73
C ALA A 351 13.82 1.54 -4.94
N LYS A 352 14.42 2.24 -3.98
CA LYS A 352 14.71 3.68 -4.10
C LYS A 352 15.74 4.00 -5.17
N VAL A 353 16.82 3.23 -5.26
CA VAL A 353 17.84 3.41 -6.27
C VAL A 353 17.24 3.29 -7.65
N SER A 354 16.53 2.17 -7.94
CA SER A 354 15.90 1.92 -9.23
C SER A 354 14.89 3.03 -9.58
N THR A 355 14.09 3.49 -8.60
CA THR A 355 13.14 4.58 -8.84
C THR A 355 13.85 5.88 -9.20
N ILE A 356 14.84 6.29 -8.40
CA ILE A 356 15.54 7.59 -8.58
C ILE A 356 16.35 7.63 -9.89
N ASP A 357 16.93 6.50 -10.29
CA ASP A 357 17.76 6.44 -11.50
C ASP A 357 16.96 6.64 -12.81
N LEU A 358 15.67 6.29 -12.80
CA LEU A 358 14.75 6.46 -13.92
C LEU A 358 14.20 7.89 -14.09
N LEU A 359 14.47 8.80 -13.14
CA LEU A 359 13.87 10.14 -13.13
C LEU A 359 14.75 11.17 -13.85
N GLY A 360 14.10 12.19 -14.42
CA GLY A 360 14.77 13.39 -14.92
C GLY A 360 15.41 14.23 -13.81
N SER A 361 16.18 15.24 -14.17
CA SER A 361 17.03 16.00 -13.21
C SER A 361 16.24 16.68 -12.09
N TRP A 362 15.14 17.35 -12.39
CA TRP A 362 14.34 18.07 -11.39
C TRP A 362 13.51 17.11 -10.54
N GLN A 363 12.90 16.08 -11.14
CA GLN A 363 12.15 15.04 -10.42
C GLN A 363 13.07 14.27 -9.47
N LYS A 364 14.28 13.95 -9.93
CA LYS A 364 15.34 13.31 -9.12
C LYS A 364 15.68 14.14 -7.88
N THR A 365 15.82 15.45 -8.04
CA THR A 365 16.12 16.36 -6.92
C THR A 365 14.94 16.41 -5.94
N ALA A 366 13.71 16.57 -6.43
CA ALA A 366 12.49 16.59 -5.61
C ALA A 366 12.34 15.30 -4.81
N MET A 367 12.49 14.13 -5.45
CA MET A 367 12.34 12.85 -4.78
C MET A 367 13.46 12.54 -3.79
N LYS A 368 14.67 13.05 -4.00
CA LYS A 368 15.75 12.99 -2.99
C LYS A 368 15.39 13.79 -1.74
N ILE A 369 14.82 14.98 -1.88
CA ILE A 369 14.33 15.77 -0.74
C ILE A 369 13.23 15.02 0.01
N ALA A 370 12.27 14.44 -0.71
CA ALA A 370 11.22 13.61 -0.12
C ALA A 370 11.80 12.36 0.60
N ALA A 371 12.91 11.79 0.10
CA ALA A 371 13.60 10.67 0.74
C ALA A 371 14.27 11.09 2.06
N VAL A 372 14.86 12.28 2.13
CA VAL A 372 15.36 12.86 3.41
C VAL A 372 14.19 13.04 4.37
N GLY A 373 13.06 13.57 3.90
CA GLY A 373 11.83 13.66 4.69
C GLY A 373 11.35 12.32 5.22
N THR A 374 11.44 11.26 4.41
CA THR A 374 11.15 9.88 4.86
C THR A 374 12.07 9.46 6.01
N ALA A 375 13.37 9.72 5.91
CA ALA A 375 14.33 9.42 6.98
C ALA A 375 14.02 10.20 8.27
N ILE A 376 13.56 11.46 8.19
CA ILE A 376 13.08 12.26 9.33
C ILE A 376 11.89 11.59 10.00
N VAL A 377 10.89 11.15 9.23
CA VAL A 377 9.68 10.50 9.74
C VAL A 377 10.03 9.24 10.52
N PHE A 378 10.87 8.37 9.96
CA PHE A 378 11.19 7.08 10.59
C PHE A 378 12.22 7.21 11.71
N ALA A 379 12.99 8.30 11.78
CA ALA A 379 13.81 8.64 12.95
C ALA A 379 12.95 8.68 14.24
N LYS A 380 11.69 9.13 14.17
CA LYS A 380 10.77 9.16 15.31
C LYS A 380 10.56 7.79 15.95
N LEU A 381 10.56 6.71 15.17
CA LEU A 381 10.43 5.35 15.66
C LEU A 381 11.77 4.78 16.15
N ILE A 382 12.85 5.03 15.42
CA ILE A 382 14.18 4.50 15.72
C ILE A 382 14.73 5.07 17.02
N PHE A 383 14.48 6.34 17.32
CA PHE A 383 14.94 7.00 18.54
C PHE A 383 13.98 6.86 19.74
N LEU A 384 13.03 5.90 19.71
CA LEU A 384 12.24 5.55 20.88
C LEU A 384 13.09 4.80 21.90
N PRO A 385 12.85 5.00 23.21
CA PRO A 385 13.62 4.37 24.27
C PRO A 385 13.41 2.84 24.30
N ILE A 386 14.50 2.12 24.57
CA ILE A 386 14.53 0.66 24.67
C ILE A 386 14.51 0.28 26.14
N ALA A 387 13.68 -0.71 26.51
CA ALA A 387 13.63 -1.26 27.86
C ALA A 387 14.96 -1.92 28.24
N ARG A 388 15.49 -1.59 29.42
CA ARG A 388 16.66 -2.25 29.95
C ARG A 388 16.30 -3.66 30.45
N PRO A 389 17.20 -4.64 30.35
CA PRO A 389 16.93 -6.02 30.75
C PRO A 389 16.53 -6.19 32.22
N SER A 390 16.86 -5.23 33.10
CA SER A 390 16.60 -5.24 34.52
C SER A 390 15.23 -4.65 34.94
N GLU A 391 14.49 -4.04 34.03
CA GLU A 391 13.16 -3.54 34.35
C GLU A 391 12.14 -4.67 34.16
N PRO A 392 11.32 -5.03 35.18
CA PRO A 392 10.25 -5.99 35.02
C PRO A 392 9.14 -5.35 34.17
N SER A 393 9.33 -5.32 32.85
CA SER A 393 8.23 -5.15 31.95
C SER A 393 7.41 -6.43 32.05
N GLU A 394 6.18 -6.37 32.59
CA GLU A 394 5.27 -7.52 32.49
C GLU A 394 5.29 -8.04 31.06
N PRO A 395 5.80 -9.25 30.81
CA PRO A 395 5.82 -9.79 29.48
C PRO A 395 4.38 -10.10 29.12
N ARG A 396 3.70 -9.18 28.43
CA ARG A 396 2.49 -9.55 27.71
C ARG A 396 2.91 -10.70 26.81
N LYS A 397 2.65 -11.95 27.25
CA LYS A 397 3.03 -13.18 26.50
C LYS A 397 2.48 -13.05 25.10
N ARG A 398 3.33 -12.51 24.19
CA ARG A 398 2.95 -12.35 22.79
C ARG A 398 2.84 -13.72 22.18
N LYS A 399 1.71 -13.98 21.57
CA LYS A 399 1.40 -15.25 20.94
C LYS A 399 2.44 -15.55 19.85
N PHE A 400 2.77 -16.80 19.67
CA PHE A 400 3.69 -17.30 18.63
C PHE A 400 3.41 -16.68 17.24
N GLY A 401 2.12 -16.54 16.88
CA GLY A 401 1.70 -15.99 15.60
C GLY A 401 2.18 -14.54 15.34
N PHE A 402 2.32 -13.69 16.38
CA PHE A 402 2.89 -12.36 16.23
C PHE A 402 4.34 -12.41 15.72
N TRP A 403 5.18 -13.22 16.39
CA TRP A 403 6.59 -13.32 16.00
C TRP A 403 6.78 -14.02 14.66
N ALA A 404 5.99 -15.06 14.39
CA ALA A 404 5.99 -15.73 13.09
C ALA A 404 5.67 -14.76 11.94
N ALA A 405 4.66 -13.89 12.10
CA ALA A 405 4.31 -12.88 11.13
C ALA A 405 5.43 -11.84 10.92
N ILE A 406 6.02 -11.33 12.02
CA ILE A 406 7.11 -10.36 11.93
C ILE A 406 8.35 -10.97 11.29
N CYS A 407 8.75 -12.18 11.70
CA CYS A 407 9.89 -12.88 11.11
C CYS A 407 9.69 -13.15 9.61
N LEU A 408 8.49 -13.61 9.19
CA LEU A 408 8.16 -13.81 7.79
C LEU A 408 8.38 -12.53 6.97
N LEU A 409 7.81 -11.41 7.40
CA LEU A 409 7.91 -10.14 6.69
C LEU A 409 9.35 -9.59 6.66
N LEU A 410 10.10 -9.69 7.77
CA LEU A 410 11.49 -9.23 7.83
C LEU A 410 12.42 -10.09 6.98
N VAL A 411 12.27 -11.42 7.02
CA VAL A 411 13.02 -12.33 6.15
C VAL A 411 12.71 -12.05 4.68
N SER A 412 11.45 -11.82 4.34
CA SER A 412 11.05 -11.43 2.98
C SER A 412 11.66 -10.10 2.55
N LEU A 413 11.77 -9.11 3.45
CA LEU A 413 12.45 -7.82 3.17
C LEU A 413 13.94 -7.99 2.85
N VAL A 414 14.62 -8.88 3.59
CA VAL A 414 16.03 -9.18 3.33
C VAL A 414 16.18 -9.97 2.04
N ALA A 415 15.38 -11.02 1.83
CA ALA A 415 15.41 -11.83 0.62
C ALA A 415 15.13 -11.01 -0.65
N ALA A 416 14.14 -10.11 -0.59
CA ALA A 416 13.82 -9.24 -1.71
C ALA A 416 14.94 -8.24 -2.07
N SER A 417 15.90 -7.96 -1.17
CA SER A 417 17.08 -7.15 -1.52
C SER A 417 17.96 -7.81 -2.58
N GLY A 418 17.97 -9.13 -2.65
CA GLY A 418 18.66 -9.90 -3.68
C GLY A 418 18.14 -9.68 -5.10
N LEU A 419 16.90 -9.19 -5.26
CA LEU A 419 16.31 -8.88 -6.57
C LEU A 419 16.85 -7.57 -7.17
N SER A 420 17.64 -6.79 -6.43
CA SER A 420 18.13 -5.46 -6.84
C SER A 420 19.65 -5.34 -6.75
N LEU A 421 20.39 -6.42 -6.88
CA LEU A 421 21.86 -6.45 -6.81
C LEU A 421 22.58 -5.44 -7.71
N PRO A 422 22.15 -5.16 -8.96
CA PRO A 422 22.79 -4.17 -9.82
C PRO A 422 22.83 -2.73 -9.22
N GLY A 423 21.91 -2.41 -8.30
CA GLY A 423 21.87 -1.13 -7.61
C GLY A 423 22.95 -0.92 -6.55
N TYR A 424 23.69 -1.97 -6.16
CA TYR A 424 24.71 -1.93 -5.08
C TYR A 424 26.05 -1.41 -5.57
N THR A 425 26.09 -0.15 -5.98
CA THR A 425 27.32 0.58 -6.29
C THR A 425 27.81 1.39 -5.08
N THR A 426 29.12 1.60 -4.95
CA THR A 426 29.70 2.42 -3.87
C THR A 426 29.06 3.81 -3.80
N ALA A 427 28.79 4.41 -4.96
CA ALA A 427 28.14 5.72 -5.03
C ALA A 427 26.71 5.70 -4.46
N ASN A 428 25.91 4.66 -4.76
CA ASN A 428 24.55 4.54 -4.26
C ASN A 428 24.51 4.21 -2.76
N LEU A 429 25.47 3.41 -2.27
CA LEU A 429 25.63 3.15 -0.84
C LEU A 429 25.90 4.44 -0.06
N ILE A 430 26.87 5.24 -0.51
CA ILE A 430 27.21 6.54 0.13
C ILE A 430 26.02 7.49 0.08
N LYS A 431 25.36 7.64 -1.07
CA LYS A 431 24.18 8.53 -1.21
C LYS A 431 23.03 8.12 -0.26
N SER A 432 22.76 6.83 -0.14
CA SER A 432 21.70 6.33 0.74
C SER A 432 22.03 6.58 2.20
N LEU A 433 23.23 6.22 2.66
CA LEU A 433 23.66 6.47 4.03
C LEU A 433 23.68 7.97 4.35
N ALA A 434 24.15 8.81 3.43
CA ALA A 434 24.13 10.27 3.59
C ALA A 434 22.68 10.80 3.71
N THR A 435 21.72 10.28 2.92
CA THR A 435 20.30 10.65 3.01
C THR A 435 19.71 10.31 4.37
N ILE A 436 20.01 9.12 4.90
CA ILE A 436 19.55 8.69 6.22
C ILE A 436 20.18 9.56 7.31
N ALA A 437 21.51 9.79 7.26
CA ALA A 437 22.22 10.62 8.22
C ALA A 437 21.70 12.07 8.23
N GLN A 438 21.50 12.68 7.06
CA GLN A 438 20.89 14.01 6.93
C GLN A 438 19.49 14.05 7.59
N GLY A 439 18.63 13.06 7.30
CA GLY A 439 17.32 12.99 7.91
C GLY A 439 17.35 12.88 9.43
N TRP A 440 18.28 12.09 9.99
CA TRP A 440 18.43 11.93 11.45
C TRP A 440 18.99 13.20 12.10
N LEU A 441 19.94 13.86 11.48
CA LEU A 441 20.46 15.15 11.96
C LEU A 441 19.36 16.20 11.98
N ILE A 442 18.61 16.36 10.90
CA ILE A 442 17.49 17.31 10.82
C ILE A 442 16.44 16.97 11.88
N TYR A 443 16.10 15.69 12.06
CA TYR A 443 15.20 15.29 13.14
C TYR A 443 15.70 15.70 14.51
N GLY A 444 16.96 15.41 14.83
CA GLY A 444 17.55 15.70 16.14
C GLY A 444 17.63 17.18 16.47
N PHE A 445 18.05 17.99 15.50
CA PHE A 445 18.27 19.44 15.73
C PHE A 445 16.99 20.27 15.57
N VAL A 446 16.09 19.89 14.66
CA VAL A 446 14.90 20.68 14.32
C VAL A 446 13.63 20.05 14.90
N PHE A 447 13.23 18.90 14.39
CA PHE A 447 11.88 18.37 14.62
C PHE A 447 11.66 17.77 16.02
N LYS A 448 12.70 17.33 16.72
CA LYS A 448 12.59 16.89 18.11
C LYS A 448 12.09 18.00 19.03
N ARG A 449 12.36 19.26 18.69
CA ARG A 449 12.03 20.47 19.46
C ARG A 449 10.77 21.18 18.98
N PHE A 450 10.35 20.93 17.73
CA PHE A 450 9.18 21.58 17.11
C PHE A 450 7.89 20.79 17.36
N ALA A 451 6.87 21.48 17.89
CA ALA A 451 5.57 20.88 18.24
C ALA A 451 4.43 21.47 17.40
N LEU A 452 4.59 21.53 16.08
CA LEU A 452 3.52 21.98 15.20
C LEU A 452 2.38 20.94 15.16
N LYS A 453 1.13 21.40 15.05
CA LYS A 453 -0.04 20.56 14.76
C LYS A 453 -0.59 20.96 13.41
N LEU A 454 -0.63 20.02 12.48
CA LEU A 454 -1.33 20.24 11.21
C LEU A 454 -2.85 20.13 11.41
N PRO A 455 -3.62 20.91 10.63
CA PRO A 455 -5.08 20.86 10.70
C PRO A 455 -5.59 19.50 10.25
N ARG A 456 -6.60 18.96 10.95
CA ARG A 456 -7.29 17.72 10.60
C ARG A 456 -8.58 17.96 9.80
N MET A 457 -8.89 19.20 9.50
CA MET A 457 -10.07 19.56 8.71
C MET A 457 -10.13 18.82 7.36
N PRO A 458 -9.03 18.71 6.58
CA PRO A 458 -9.09 18.05 5.28
C PRO A 458 -9.43 16.55 5.34
N GLU A 459 -9.38 15.95 6.53
CA GLU A 459 -9.77 14.55 6.74
C GLU A 459 -11.27 14.38 7.03
N GLN A 460 -12.03 15.43 7.24
CA GLN A 460 -13.48 15.36 7.44
C GLN A 460 -14.17 14.99 6.12
N LEU A 461 -15.32 14.32 6.19
CA LEU A 461 -16.00 13.80 5.00
C LEU A 461 -16.32 14.89 3.97
N GLU A 462 -16.83 16.03 4.45
CA GLU A 462 -17.17 17.18 3.62
C GLU A 462 -15.95 17.74 2.86
N HIS A 463 -14.81 17.82 3.54
CA HIS A 463 -13.56 18.27 2.93
C HIS A 463 -12.93 17.22 2.01
N LEU A 464 -13.15 15.92 2.24
CA LEU A 464 -12.71 14.88 1.32
C LEU A 464 -13.43 14.99 -0.03
N ILE A 465 -14.73 15.31 -0.05
CA ILE A 465 -15.45 15.59 -1.28
C ILE A 465 -14.87 16.84 -1.95
N GLY A 466 -14.61 17.90 -1.18
CA GLY A 466 -13.94 19.10 -1.69
C GLY A 466 -12.56 18.82 -2.28
N THR A 467 -11.76 17.93 -1.64
CA THR A 467 -10.44 17.54 -2.19
C THR A 467 -10.56 16.72 -3.47
N MET A 468 -11.60 15.90 -3.62
CA MET A 468 -11.89 15.20 -4.88
C MET A 468 -12.24 16.19 -5.99
N SER A 469 -13.09 17.19 -5.70
CA SER A 469 -13.43 18.25 -6.66
C SER A 469 -12.19 19.06 -7.08
N LEU A 470 -11.31 19.41 -6.13
CA LEU A 470 -10.04 20.07 -6.44
C LEU A 470 -9.16 19.19 -7.33
N THR A 471 -9.04 17.90 -7.00
CA THR A 471 -8.25 16.94 -7.80
C THR A 471 -8.82 16.83 -9.22
N LEU A 472 -10.13 16.77 -9.36
CA LEU A 472 -10.80 16.74 -10.68
C LEU A 472 -10.53 18.01 -11.48
N THR A 473 -10.63 19.18 -10.87
CA THR A 473 -10.33 20.46 -11.51
C THR A 473 -8.89 20.51 -12.02
N LEU A 474 -7.94 20.05 -11.19
CA LEU A 474 -6.53 19.97 -11.59
C LEU A 474 -6.31 18.99 -12.75
N LEU A 475 -6.98 17.83 -12.72
CA LEU A 475 -6.89 16.84 -13.80
C LEU A 475 -7.43 17.43 -15.11
N PHE A 476 -8.61 18.05 -15.09
CA PHE A 476 -9.15 18.72 -16.29
C PHE A 476 -8.21 19.80 -16.81
N TRP A 477 -7.68 20.64 -15.94
CA TRP A 477 -6.73 21.67 -16.34
C TRP A 477 -5.47 21.07 -16.98
N MET A 478 -4.92 20.00 -16.43
CA MET A 478 -3.69 19.35 -16.95
C MET A 478 -3.91 18.58 -18.25
N VAL A 479 -5.11 18.05 -18.48
CA VAL A 479 -5.43 17.27 -19.70
C VAL A 479 -5.90 18.18 -20.83
N LEU A 480 -6.42 19.41 -20.53
CA LEU A 480 -6.83 20.39 -21.52
C LEU A 480 -5.70 21.36 -21.92
N ALA A 481 -4.62 21.46 -21.13
CA ALA A 481 -3.45 22.28 -21.39
C ALA A 481 -2.43 21.58 -22.28
#